data_bf796c00b12f67f9f2b848e9b55c8eb4
#
_entry.id   bf796c00b12f67f9f2b848e9b55c8eb4
#
_cell.length_a   1.000
_cell.length_b   1.000
_cell.length_c   1.000
_cell.angle_alpha   90.00
_cell.angle_beta   90.00
_cell.angle_gamma   90.00
#
_symmetry.space_group_name_H-M   'P 1'
#
loop_
_entity.id
_entity.type
_entity.pdbx_description
1 polymer ?
#
loop_
_entity_poly.entity_id
_entity_poly.type
_entity_poly.pdbx_seq_one_letter_code
_entity_poly.pdbx_strand_id
1 'polypeptide(L)'
;MTPGARIQTAIELLDAVIAAARSNGASADVVIAQGFRERRYAGSKDKRAIRDLVYRAIRTFGDVPVSGRAAVLGLNDADVEAVFGVGGYGPAAIEAGEPRATASAAPAWMQDQFLPLVDEVEQA
;
A
#
# COMPACT_ATOMS: atom_id res chain seq x y z
N MET A 1 16.01 7.88 2.77
CA MET A 1 15.47 6.96 1.72
C MET A 1 15.27 7.70 0.41
N THR A 2 15.55 7.05 -0.70
CA THR A 2 15.19 7.59 -2.01
C THR A 2 13.68 7.46 -2.23
N PRO A 3 13.10 8.25 -3.16
CA PRO A 3 11.69 8.06 -3.51
C PRO A 3 11.36 6.64 -3.95
N GLY A 4 12.24 6.01 -4.73
CA GLY A 4 12.04 4.62 -5.15
C GLY A 4 12.02 3.65 -3.99
N ALA A 5 12.93 3.81 -3.02
CA ALA A 5 12.96 2.96 -1.83
C ALA A 5 11.69 3.10 -0.99
N ARG A 6 11.13 4.31 -0.90
CA ARG A 6 9.85 4.52 -0.21
C ARG A 6 8.73 3.75 -0.87
N ILE A 7 8.65 3.80 -2.20
CA ILE A 7 7.62 3.08 -2.96
C ILE A 7 7.79 1.57 -2.81
N GLN A 8 9.03 1.07 -2.89
CA GLN A 8 9.29 -0.36 -2.70
C GLN A 8 8.89 -0.81 -1.30
N THR A 9 9.18 -0.02 -0.28
CA THR A 9 8.77 -0.33 1.09
C THR A 9 7.25 -0.36 1.21
N ALA A 10 6.55 0.59 0.59
CA ALA A 10 5.09 0.60 0.58
C ALA A 10 4.54 -0.68 -0.08
N ILE A 11 5.14 -1.12 -1.18
CA ILE A 11 4.76 -2.38 -1.84
C ILE A 11 4.93 -3.56 -0.90
N GLU A 12 6.04 -3.64 -0.19
CA GLU A 12 6.31 -4.73 0.75
C GLU A 12 5.34 -4.74 1.93
N LEU A 13 5.03 -3.56 2.46
CA LEU A 13 4.03 -3.45 3.53
C LEU A 13 2.64 -3.83 3.04
N LEU A 14 2.27 -3.43 1.83
CA LEU A 14 1.01 -3.84 1.23
C LEU A 14 0.94 -5.35 1.02
N ASP A 15 2.02 -5.98 0.58
CA ASP A 15 2.07 -7.44 0.47
C ASP A 15 1.77 -8.10 1.82
N ALA A 16 2.36 -7.58 2.90
CA ALA A 16 2.13 -8.10 4.24
C ALA A 16 0.68 -7.87 4.71
N VAL A 17 0.12 -6.69 4.42
CA VAL A 17 -1.28 -6.38 4.76
C VAL A 17 -2.23 -7.29 4.00
N ILE A 18 -1.97 -7.51 2.71
CA ILE A 18 -2.79 -8.39 1.87
C ILE A 18 -2.74 -9.82 2.40
N ALA A 19 -1.55 -10.32 2.73
CA ALA A 19 -1.39 -11.67 3.28
C ALA A 19 -2.17 -11.82 4.59
N ALA A 20 -2.08 -10.84 5.47
CA ALA A 20 -2.83 -10.85 6.74
C ALA A 20 -4.33 -10.82 6.50
N ALA A 21 -4.80 -10.00 5.56
CA ALA A 21 -6.23 -9.92 5.24
C ALA A 21 -6.79 -11.25 4.73
N ARG A 22 -6.00 -11.95 3.90
CA ARG A 22 -6.42 -13.24 3.34
C ARG A 22 -6.46 -14.37 4.36
N SER A 23 -5.69 -14.26 5.43
CA SER A 23 -5.60 -15.28 6.47
C SER A 23 -6.34 -14.92 7.76
N ASN A 24 -7.14 -13.84 7.75
CA ASN A 24 -7.77 -13.30 8.96
C ASN A 24 -6.73 -13.02 10.06
N GLY A 25 -5.56 -12.56 9.67
CA GLY A 25 -4.48 -12.24 10.59
C GLY A 25 -4.61 -10.86 11.21
N ALA A 26 -3.46 -10.28 11.55
CA ALA A 26 -3.40 -8.98 12.21
C ALA A 26 -4.00 -7.86 11.34
N SER A 27 -4.46 -6.79 11.99
CA SER A 27 -4.98 -5.61 11.30
C SER A 27 -3.88 -4.88 10.53
N ALA A 28 -4.28 -4.06 9.57
CA ALA A 28 -3.33 -3.26 8.79
C ALA A 28 -2.43 -2.40 9.70
N ASP A 29 -3.00 -1.77 10.72
CA ASP A 29 -2.23 -0.94 11.65
C ASP A 29 -1.12 -1.74 12.34
N VAL A 30 -1.42 -2.95 12.78
CA VAL A 30 -0.45 -3.83 13.44
C VAL A 30 0.63 -4.26 12.46
N VAL A 31 0.24 -4.65 11.24
CA VAL A 31 1.17 -5.09 10.20
C VAL A 31 2.12 -3.96 9.82
N ILE A 32 1.60 -2.74 9.64
CA ILE A 32 2.40 -1.58 9.26
C ILE A 32 3.37 -1.21 10.39
N ALA A 33 2.89 -1.20 11.63
CA ALA A 33 3.74 -0.91 12.79
C ALA A 33 4.88 -1.92 12.90
N GLN A 34 4.60 -3.20 12.71
CA GLN A 34 5.61 -4.25 12.72
C GLN A 34 6.61 -4.06 11.58
N GLY A 35 6.13 -3.73 10.39
CA GLY A 35 6.99 -3.47 9.24
C GLY A 35 7.97 -2.32 9.49
N PHE A 36 7.53 -1.26 10.17
CA PHE A 36 8.41 -0.15 10.51
C PHE A 36 9.41 -0.52 11.61
N ARG A 37 9.03 -1.36 12.56
CA ARG A 37 9.98 -1.86 13.56
C ARG A 37 11.12 -2.63 12.91
N GLU A 38 10.84 -3.34 11.84
CA GLU A 38 11.86 -4.08 11.09
C GLU A 38 12.71 -3.17 10.20
N ARG A 39 12.26 -1.93 9.94
CA ARG A 39 12.94 -0.96 9.06
C ARG A 39 13.35 0.27 9.84
N ARG A 40 14.23 0.08 10.83
CA ARG A 40 14.69 1.18 11.71
C ARG A 40 15.42 2.30 10.98
N TYR A 41 15.94 2.02 9.79
CA TYR A 41 16.63 3.01 8.96
C TYR A 41 15.68 4.04 8.35
N ALA A 42 14.39 3.81 8.37
CA ALA A 42 13.41 4.77 7.83
C ALA A 42 13.19 5.92 8.81
N GLY A 43 13.38 7.15 8.34
CA GLY A 43 13.13 8.36 9.14
C GLY A 43 11.66 8.68 9.24
N SER A 44 11.34 9.71 10.04
CA SER A 44 9.95 10.12 10.28
C SER A 44 9.22 10.55 9.01
N LYS A 45 9.89 11.30 8.13
CA LYS A 45 9.31 11.73 6.86
C LYS A 45 9.08 10.55 5.93
N ASP A 46 10.01 9.61 5.92
CA ASP A 46 9.89 8.39 5.11
C ASP A 46 8.71 7.56 5.57
N LYS A 47 8.59 7.34 6.87
CA LYS A 47 7.48 6.56 7.44
C LYS A 47 6.13 7.20 7.13
N ARG A 48 6.04 8.54 7.19
CA ARG A 48 4.81 9.24 6.87
C ARG A 48 4.43 9.06 5.41
N ALA A 49 5.38 9.26 4.50
CA ALA A 49 5.13 9.11 3.06
C ALA A 49 4.71 7.68 2.71
N ILE A 50 5.39 6.70 3.28
CA ILE A 50 5.09 5.29 3.08
C ILE A 50 3.70 4.95 3.61
N ARG A 51 3.40 5.39 4.83
CA ARG A 51 2.10 5.14 5.46
C ARG A 51 0.97 5.75 4.65
N ASP A 52 1.13 6.99 4.20
CA ASP A 52 0.11 7.67 3.41
C ASP A 52 -0.19 6.92 2.12
N LEU A 53 0.83 6.42 1.45
CA LEU A 53 0.66 5.65 0.22
C LEU A 53 -0.02 4.32 0.48
N VAL A 54 0.39 3.60 1.54
CA VAL A 54 -0.21 2.32 1.90
C VAL A 54 -1.71 2.48 2.19
N TYR A 55 -2.07 3.45 3.03
CA TYR A 55 -3.48 3.67 3.36
C TYR A 55 -4.28 4.19 2.18
N ARG A 56 -3.68 5.00 1.32
CA ARG A 56 -4.32 5.44 0.09
C ARG A 56 -4.69 4.24 -0.79
N ALA A 57 -3.77 3.29 -0.94
CA ALA A 57 -4.03 2.08 -1.70
C ALA A 57 -5.14 1.25 -1.07
N ILE A 58 -5.08 1.04 0.26
CA ILE A 58 -6.09 0.27 0.97
C ILE A 58 -7.49 0.87 0.79
N ARG A 59 -7.61 2.20 0.88
CA ARG A 59 -8.91 2.87 0.75
C ARG A 59 -9.44 2.91 -0.68
N THR A 60 -8.59 2.66 -1.67
CA THR A 60 -8.97 2.81 -3.08
C THR A 60 -9.65 1.56 -3.64
N PHE A 61 -9.27 0.37 -3.16
CA PHE A 61 -9.71 -0.87 -3.80
C PHE A 61 -10.79 -1.59 -3.00
N GLY A 62 -11.81 -2.11 -3.73
CA GLY A 62 -12.92 -2.83 -3.13
C GLY A 62 -12.61 -4.28 -2.81
N ASP A 63 -11.81 -4.92 -3.65
CA ASP A 63 -11.39 -6.31 -3.49
C ASP A 63 -9.92 -6.36 -3.09
N VAL A 64 -9.52 -7.46 -2.46
CA VAL A 64 -8.12 -7.67 -2.10
C VAL A 64 -7.27 -7.69 -3.37
N PRO A 65 -6.30 -6.79 -3.53
CA PRO A 65 -5.42 -6.80 -4.69
C PRO A 65 -4.59 -8.09 -4.74
N VAL A 66 -4.13 -8.45 -5.93
CA VAL A 66 -3.30 -9.66 -6.09
C VAL A 66 -1.93 -9.49 -5.44
N SER A 67 -1.44 -8.25 -5.34
CA SER A 67 -0.15 -7.94 -4.73
C SER A 67 -0.08 -6.46 -4.33
N GLY A 68 0.89 -6.12 -3.51
CA GLY A 68 1.17 -4.72 -3.17
C GLY A 68 1.58 -3.91 -4.39
N ARG A 69 2.35 -4.51 -5.28
CA ARG A 69 2.74 -3.88 -6.54
C ARG A 69 1.53 -3.55 -7.41
N ALA A 70 0.60 -4.49 -7.56
CA ALA A 70 -0.63 -4.26 -8.32
C ALA A 70 -1.47 -3.15 -7.70
N ALA A 71 -1.52 -3.07 -6.37
CA ALA A 71 -2.24 -2.03 -5.66
C ALA A 71 -1.64 -0.65 -5.95
N VAL A 72 -0.33 -0.52 -5.85
CA VAL A 72 0.36 0.75 -6.13
C VAL A 72 0.17 1.17 -7.59
N LEU A 73 0.33 0.25 -8.53
CA LEU A 73 0.13 0.54 -9.95
C LEU A 73 -1.34 0.89 -10.25
N GLY A 74 -2.26 0.29 -9.53
CA GLY A 74 -3.69 0.57 -9.70
C GLY A 74 -4.11 1.97 -9.27
N LEU A 75 -3.27 2.70 -8.55
CA LEU A 75 -3.52 4.10 -8.23
C LEU A 75 -3.40 5.02 -9.46
N ASN A 76 -2.73 4.55 -10.51
CA ASN A 76 -2.52 5.29 -11.75
C ASN A 76 -1.93 6.69 -11.51
N ASP A 77 -0.94 6.74 -10.62
CA ASP A 77 -0.27 7.97 -10.23
C ASP A 77 1.07 8.08 -10.95
N ALA A 78 1.19 9.03 -11.87
CA ALA A 78 2.37 9.19 -12.70
C ALA A 78 3.64 9.46 -11.88
N ASP A 79 3.53 10.21 -10.79
CA ASP A 79 4.68 10.52 -9.93
C ASP A 79 5.19 9.27 -9.22
N VAL A 80 4.26 8.41 -8.79
CA VAL A 80 4.60 7.13 -8.17
C VAL A 80 5.26 6.21 -9.20
N GLU A 81 4.69 6.10 -10.39
CA GLU A 81 5.21 5.20 -11.43
C GLU A 81 6.56 5.66 -11.98
N ALA A 82 6.88 6.94 -11.88
CA ALA A 82 8.14 7.48 -12.38
C ALA A 82 9.38 6.89 -11.71
N VAL A 83 9.25 6.34 -10.50
CA VAL A 83 10.39 5.75 -9.79
C VAL A 83 10.57 4.25 -10.04
N PHE A 84 9.68 3.65 -10.82
CA PHE A 84 9.81 2.24 -11.19
C PHE A 84 10.90 2.12 -12.28
N GLY A 85 11.77 1.12 -12.12
CA GLY A 85 12.83 0.87 -13.09
C GLY A 85 14.02 1.82 -13.03
N VAL A 86 14.09 2.67 -12.01
CA VAL A 86 15.20 3.61 -11.84
C VAL A 86 16.42 2.95 -11.23
N GLY A 87 16.26 1.81 -10.56
CA GLY A 87 17.36 1.06 -9.96
C GLY A 87 17.48 1.31 -8.46
N GLY A 88 18.61 0.91 -7.89
CA GLY A 88 18.83 0.98 -6.44
C GLY A 88 17.83 0.10 -5.70
N TYR A 89 17.27 0.62 -4.61
CA TYR A 89 16.28 -0.09 -3.81
C TYR A 89 14.84 0.15 -4.28
N GLY A 90 14.66 0.81 -5.42
CA GLY A 90 13.34 1.07 -5.97
C GLY A 90 12.73 -0.15 -6.63
N PRO A 91 11.42 -0.07 -6.98
CA PRO A 91 10.75 -1.17 -7.63
C PRO A 91 11.26 -1.39 -9.06
N ALA A 92 11.18 -2.62 -9.52
CA ALA A 92 11.59 -2.98 -10.88
C ALA A 92 10.70 -2.28 -11.92
N ALA A 93 11.22 -2.17 -13.14
CA ALA A 93 10.49 -1.52 -14.24
C ALA A 93 9.10 -2.15 -14.44
N ILE A 94 8.15 -1.31 -14.82
CA ILE A 94 6.79 -1.75 -15.12
C ILE A 94 6.81 -2.52 -16.45
N GLU A 95 6.22 -3.71 -16.44
CA GLU A 95 6.11 -4.53 -17.63
C GLU A 95 4.75 -4.32 -18.30
N ALA A 96 4.73 -4.44 -19.63
CA ALA A 96 3.49 -4.31 -20.39
C ALA A 96 2.51 -5.41 -19.96
N GLY A 97 1.29 -5.00 -19.63
CA GLY A 97 0.23 -5.96 -19.26
C GLY A 97 0.32 -6.53 -17.85
N GLU A 98 1.26 -6.06 -17.02
CA GLU A 98 1.28 -6.57 -15.64
C GLU A 98 0.02 -6.13 -14.87
N PRO A 99 -0.37 -6.90 -13.85
CA PRO A 99 -1.61 -6.62 -13.12
C PRO A 99 -1.62 -5.26 -12.44
N ARG A 100 -2.76 -4.55 -12.56
CA ARG A 100 -3.07 -3.34 -11.81
C ARG A 100 -4.38 -3.54 -11.11
N ALA A 101 -4.45 -3.22 -9.83
CA ALA A 101 -5.70 -3.31 -9.10
C ALA A 101 -6.72 -2.32 -9.68
N THR A 102 -8.00 -2.65 -9.53
CA THR A 102 -9.08 -1.82 -10.06
C THR A 102 -9.82 -1.17 -8.89
N ALA A 103 -9.97 0.15 -8.96
CA ALA A 103 -10.70 0.90 -7.94
C ALA A 103 -12.17 0.49 -7.93
N SER A 104 -12.77 0.48 -6.74
CA SER A 104 -14.20 0.22 -6.57
C SER A 104 -14.77 1.14 -5.49
N ALA A 105 -16.11 1.05 -5.30
CA ALA A 105 -16.83 2.00 -4.46
C ALA A 105 -16.41 1.98 -2.99
N ALA A 106 -16.10 0.82 -2.44
CA ALA A 106 -15.72 0.69 -1.03
C ALA A 106 -14.76 -0.46 -0.81
N PRO A 107 -13.69 -0.26 -0.01
CA PRO A 107 -12.73 -1.32 0.29
C PRO A 107 -13.31 -2.36 1.24
N ALA A 108 -14.07 -3.32 0.71
CA ALA A 108 -14.77 -4.31 1.51
C ALA A 108 -13.84 -5.21 2.33
N TRP A 109 -12.68 -5.53 1.79
CA TRP A 109 -11.73 -6.45 2.43
C TRP A 109 -11.08 -5.89 3.70
N MET A 110 -11.13 -4.56 3.88
CA MET A 110 -10.55 -3.88 5.06
C MET A 110 -11.61 -3.18 5.90
N GLN A 111 -12.88 -3.35 5.56
CA GLN A 111 -13.97 -2.58 6.15
C GLN A 111 -14.02 -2.67 7.68
N ASP A 112 -13.88 -3.85 8.24
CA ASP A 112 -13.92 -4.05 9.69
C ASP A 112 -12.77 -3.35 10.42
N GLN A 113 -11.61 -3.26 9.79
CA GLN A 113 -10.42 -2.67 10.38
C GLN A 113 -10.45 -1.15 10.36
N PHE A 114 -11.17 -0.57 9.40
CA PHE A 114 -11.24 0.88 9.23
C PHE A 114 -12.63 1.42 9.58
N LEU A 115 -13.49 0.60 10.14
CA LEU A 115 -14.87 0.96 10.38
C LEU A 115 -15.05 2.31 11.08
N PRO A 116 -14.34 2.63 12.17
CA PRO A 116 -14.53 3.93 12.83
C PRO A 116 -14.20 5.12 11.94
N LEU A 117 -13.14 5.00 11.09
CA LEU A 117 -12.73 6.06 10.19
C LEU A 117 -13.61 6.13 8.96
N VAL A 118 -13.93 4.97 8.40
CA VAL A 118 -14.74 4.87 7.19
C VAL A 118 -16.14 5.39 7.44
N ASP A 119 -16.73 5.02 8.56
CA ASP A 119 -18.07 5.48 8.91
C ASP A 119 -18.13 7.00 9.04
N GLU A 120 -17.14 7.61 9.67
CA GLU A 120 -17.08 9.05 9.81
C GLU A 120 -16.96 9.76 8.46
N VAL A 121 -16.17 9.22 7.57
CA VAL A 121 -15.92 9.83 6.26
C VAL A 121 -17.07 9.59 5.30
N GLU A 122 -17.58 8.38 5.22
CA GLU A 122 -18.59 8.04 4.22
C GLU A 122 -19.99 8.48 4.62
N GLN A 123 -20.27 8.57 5.89
CA GLN A 123 -21.57 9.03 6.37
C GLN A 123 -21.67 10.56 6.40
N ALA A 124 -20.57 11.22 6.34
CA ALA A 124 -20.54 12.67 6.22
C ALA A 124 -20.86 13.11 4.81
#